data_5b13cdb5b88050297c743f0b2a6efb18
#
_entry.id   5b13cdb5b88050297c743f0b2a6efb18
#
_cell.length_a   1.000
_cell.length_b   1.000
_cell.length_c   1.000
_cell.angle_alpha   90.00
_cell.angle_beta   90.00
_cell.angle_gamma   90.00
#
_symmetry.space_group_name_H-M   'P 1'
#
loop_
_entity.id
_entity.type
_entity.pdbx_description
1 polymer ?
#
loop_
_entity_poly.entity_id
_entity_poly.type
_entity_poly.pdbx_seq_one_letter_code
_entity_poly.pdbx_strand_id
1 'polypeptide(L)'
;ETDVGLFAGGILLGAGGATLVSKRLASSSSVPSVEPVIPEKQAPLQKAVVKPTSDALQKSGHPGPIADFLRSQAYVTAYDRRLRHPVWTAEHLTSESIRRPPGAEVNRAMSVFTEDERIPMPFRSTNSDYFGSGYDRGHMVPAADAKSSQAAMNETFLLTNIAPQVGPGMNRDYWAHTEDFVRRLTSQFSDLYVFTVPLYLPRQSSDGKWRVTYEVIGTPPKVSVPTHFAKVILGTGHLSSGPSMVGLGQSGMALGAFIMPNSMIPNSAPLRSFEVDVSAVESAAGLTLFSPAIKSAAKKLCDTVQCEIIVRDFSQANKNLPAKSSPPLLTK
;
A
#
# COMPACT_ATOMS: atom_id res chain seq x y z
N GLU A 1 22.16 -0.84 -19.74
CA GLU A 1 22.60 0.07 -18.66
C GLU A 1 21.35 0.55 -17.96
N THR A 2 21.08 -0.05 -16.83
CA THR A 2 19.91 0.25 -16.00
C THR A 2 20.28 1.40 -15.08
N ASP A 3 19.77 2.60 -15.42
CA ASP A 3 19.83 3.75 -14.52
C ASP A 3 18.93 3.47 -13.30
N VAL A 4 19.55 2.93 -12.27
CA VAL A 4 19.01 2.98 -10.91
C VAL A 4 19.29 4.41 -10.41
N GLY A 5 18.47 5.36 -10.86
CA GLY A 5 18.50 6.74 -10.39
C GLY A 5 18.19 6.78 -8.90
N LEU A 6 19.22 7.02 -8.11
CA LEU A 6 19.14 7.29 -6.68
C LEU A 6 18.11 8.38 -6.40
N PHE A 7 17.04 8.05 -5.68
CA PHE A 7 16.24 9.01 -4.93
C PHE A 7 16.96 9.39 -3.62
N ALA A 8 18.18 9.87 -3.74
CA ALA A 8 18.92 10.48 -2.64
C ALA A 8 19.29 11.92 -3.05
N GLY A 9 18.66 12.88 -2.45
CA GLY A 9 19.10 14.26 -2.54
C GLY A 9 18.17 15.20 -3.26
N GLY A 10 17.45 16.00 -2.50
CA GLY A 10 16.69 17.11 -3.01
C GLY A 10 15.87 17.86 -1.99
N ILE A 11 16.24 17.84 -0.72
CA ILE A 11 15.79 18.87 0.23
C ILE A 11 16.96 19.83 0.44
N LEU A 12 17.07 20.80 -0.43
CA LEU A 12 17.89 21.99 -0.21
C LEU A 12 17.14 22.91 0.75
N LEU A 13 17.51 22.83 2.01
CA LEU A 13 17.21 23.87 3.00
C LEU A 13 18.04 25.11 2.63
N GLY A 14 17.38 26.14 2.14
CA GLY A 14 17.95 27.46 1.99
C GLY A 14 18.22 28.07 3.36
N ALA A 15 19.45 27.96 3.85
CA ALA A 15 19.93 28.72 4.99
C ALA A 15 20.34 30.12 4.50
N GLY A 16 19.40 31.05 4.66
CA GLY A 16 19.74 32.49 4.54
C GLY A 16 20.55 32.93 5.74
N GLY A 17 21.81 33.31 5.52
CA GLY A 17 22.69 33.85 6.52
C GLY A 17 22.21 35.23 7.00
N ALA A 18 22.00 35.37 8.28
CA ALA A 18 21.90 36.64 8.95
C ALA A 18 23.17 36.92 9.72
N THR A 19 23.94 37.88 9.23
CA THR A 19 25.16 38.42 9.87
C THR A 19 24.79 39.15 11.20
N LEU A 20 25.41 38.72 12.27
CA LEU A 20 25.40 39.37 13.57
C LEU A 20 26.18 40.69 13.49
N VAL A 21 25.48 41.79 13.79
CA VAL A 21 26.12 43.04 14.23
C VAL A 21 25.77 43.26 15.70
N SER A 22 26.71 43.00 16.56
CA SER A 22 26.64 43.32 17.98
C SER A 22 26.89 44.84 18.20
N LYS A 23 25.92 45.54 18.79
CA LYS A 23 26.18 46.79 19.48
C LYS A 23 25.64 46.70 20.90
N ARG A 24 26.56 46.74 21.85
CA ARG A 24 26.29 46.98 23.26
C ARG A 24 25.76 48.39 23.45
N LEU A 25 24.68 48.54 24.21
CA LEU A 25 24.42 49.74 25.02
C LEU A 25 23.63 49.27 26.25
N ALA A 26 24.23 49.54 27.40
CA ALA A 26 23.60 49.37 28.70
C ALA A 26 22.75 50.59 29.01
N SER A 27 21.55 50.37 29.49
CA SER A 27 20.91 51.33 30.43
C SER A 27 19.80 50.62 31.19
N SER A 28 19.81 50.87 32.50
CA SER A 28 18.88 50.46 33.54
C SER A 28 17.47 51.00 33.32
N SER A 29 16.43 50.21 33.59
CA SER A 29 15.29 50.72 34.38
C SER A 29 14.21 49.66 34.59
N SER A 30 13.84 49.48 35.83
CA SER A 30 12.53 49.19 36.44
C SER A 30 11.60 48.19 35.73
N VAL A 31 11.46 47.04 36.38
CA VAL A 31 10.40 46.05 36.10
C VAL A 31 9.06 46.59 36.56
N PRO A 32 8.04 46.74 35.72
CA PRO A 32 6.66 46.90 36.18
C PRO A 32 6.10 45.53 36.58
N SER A 33 5.55 45.47 37.80
CA SER A 33 4.77 44.34 38.30
C SER A 33 3.55 44.13 37.40
N VAL A 34 3.51 42.96 36.74
CA VAL A 34 2.34 42.51 36.00
C VAL A 34 1.41 41.82 36.98
N GLU A 35 0.25 42.41 37.26
CA GLU A 35 -0.86 41.75 37.96
C GLU A 35 -1.30 40.53 37.12
N PRO A 36 -1.72 39.41 37.79
CA PRO A 36 -2.20 38.22 37.06
C PRO A 36 -3.52 38.54 36.38
N VAL A 37 -3.52 38.56 35.04
CA VAL A 37 -4.73 38.61 34.23
C VAL A 37 -5.47 37.28 34.43
N ILE A 38 -6.58 37.32 35.15
CA ILE A 38 -7.53 36.23 35.27
C ILE A 38 -8.04 35.92 33.85
N PRO A 39 -7.92 34.70 33.32
CA PRO A 39 -8.44 34.38 31.99
C PRO A 39 -9.96 34.56 32.02
N GLU A 40 -10.45 35.50 31.25
CA GLU A 40 -11.86 35.70 30.97
C GLU A 40 -12.46 34.38 30.47
N LYS A 41 -13.49 33.88 31.13
CA LYS A 41 -14.23 32.68 30.76
C LYS A 41 -14.64 32.81 29.30
N GLN A 42 -13.95 32.11 28.40
CA GLN A 42 -14.38 32.03 27.02
C GLN A 42 -15.80 31.49 26.99
N ALA A 43 -16.71 32.28 26.46
CA ALA A 43 -18.06 31.85 26.17
C ALA A 43 -18.02 30.58 25.30
N PRO A 44 -18.91 29.61 25.53
CA PRO A 44 -18.92 28.39 24.72
C PRO A 44 -19.06 28.80 23.28
N LEU A 45 -18.09 28.37 22.45
CA LEU A 45 -18.16 28.48 20.99
C LEU A 45 -19.51 27.91 20.57
N GLN A 46 -20.45 28.78 20.24
CA GLN A 46 -21.68 28.39 19.58
C GLN A 46 -21.24 27.68 18.31
N LYS A 47 -21.47 26.37 18.25
CA LYS A 47 -21.37 25.61 17.01
C LYS A 47 -22.25 26.35 16.00
N ALA A 48 -21.61 27.15 15.13
CA ALA A 48 -22.30 27.71 13.98
C ALA A 48 -22.95 26.52 13.27
N VAL A 49 -24.28 26.47 13.31
CA VAL A 49 -25.04 25.53 12.46
C VAL A 49 -24.80 26.04 11.06
N VAL A 50 -23.78 25.48 10.42
CA VAL A 50 -23.56 25.68 9.00
C VAL A 50 -24.78 25.07 8.33
N LYS A 51 -25.73 25.91 7.94
CA LYS A 51 -26.81 25.48 7.09
C LYS A 51 -26.17 24.86 5.85
N PRO A 52 -26.48 23.60 5.49
CA PRO A 52 -25.88 23.00 4.33
C PRO A 52 -26.22 23.84 3.11
N THR A 53 -25.21 24.43 2.50
CA THR A 53 -25.33 25.38 1.37
C THR A 53 -25.79 24.69 0.09
N SER A 54 -26.33 23.47 0.15
CA SER A 54 -26.57 22.71 -1.06
C SER A 54 -27.71 21.68 -1.06
N ASP A 55 -28.80 21.91 -0.33
CA ASP A 55 -30.00 21.07 -0.53
C ASP A 55 -30.41 21.03 -2.02
N ALA A 56 -30.18 22.11 -2.76
CA ALA A 56 -30.46 22.18 -4.19
C ALA A 56 -29.49 21.31 -5.02
N LEU A 57 -28.18 21.30 -4.69
CA LEU A 57 -27.21 20.46 -5.38
C LEU A 57 -27.39 18.98 -5.03
N GLN A 58 -27.73 18.67 -3.77
CA GLN A 58 -28.02 17.29 -3.35
C GLN A 58 -29.29 16.73 -3.99
N LYS A 59 -30.30 17.57 -4.24
CA LYS A 59 -31.50 17.18 -4.98
C LYS A 59 -31.24 16.78 -6.43
N SER A 60 -30.17 17.32 -7.03
CA SER A 60 -29.75 17.01 -8.39
C SER A 60 -28.87 15.78 -8.50
N GLY A 61 -28.47 15.18 -7.39
CA GLY A 61 -27.59 14.01 -7.30
C GLY A 61 -26.28 14.33 -6.59
N HIS A 62 -25.64 13.30 -6.06
CA HIS A 62 -24.34 13.37 -5.40
C HIS A 62 -23.28 12.79 -6.33
N PRO A 63 -22.11 13.45 -6.53
CA PRO A 63 -21.08 12.95 -7.45
C PRO A 63 -20.44 11.61 -7.01
N GLY A 64 -20.68 11.17 -5.78
CA GLY A 64 -20.17 9.93 -5.24
C GLY A 64 -18.87 10.11 -4.42
N PRO A 65 -18.40 9.03 -3.80
CA PRO A 65 -17.16 9.06 -3.03
C PRO A 65 -15.94 9.17 -3.95
N ILE A 66 -14.81 9.68 -3.41
CA ILE A 66 -13.51 9.68 -4.10
C ILE A 66 -12.99 8.26 -4.24
N ALA A 67 -13.21 7.41 -3.23
CA ALA A 67 -12.88 5.99 -3.23
C ALA A 67 -13.97 5.20 -2.51
N ASP A 68 -14.25 3.98 -2.99
CA ASP A 68 -15.16 3.06 -2.31
C ASP A 68 -14.39 2.24 -1.29
N PHE A 69 -14.77 2.35 -0.02
CA PHE A 69 -14.19 1.53 1.04
C PHE A 69 -14.93 0.19 1.14
N LEU A 70 -14.23 -0.88 0.81
CA LEU A 70 -14.79 -2.24 0.75
C LEU A 70 -14.14 -3.14 1.80
N ARG A 71 -14.95 -3.94 2.47
CA ARG A 71 -14.51 -4.95 3.43
C ARG A 71 -14.63 -6.34 2.83
N SER A 72 -13.59 -7.13 2.99
CA SER A 72 -13.52 -8.55 2.68
C SER A 72 -13.09 -9.33 3.93
N GLN A 73 -13.19 -10.66 3.92
CA GLN A 73 -12.88 -11.47 5.11
C GLN A 73 -11.43 -11.35 5.55
N ALA A 74 -10.48 -11.28 4.59
CA ALA A 74 -9.04 -11.25 4.86
C ALA A 74 -8.43 -9.85 4.77
N TYR A 75 -9.14 -8.86 4.21
CA TYR A 75 -8.58 -7.55 3.93
C TYR A 75 -9.63 -6.46 3.80
N VAL A 76 -9.17 -5.22 3.74
CA VAL A 76 -9.95 -4.07 3.33
C VAL A 76 -9.29 -3.39 2.14
N THR A 77 -10.07 -2.73 1.29
CA THR A 77 -9.56 -1.97 0.15
C THR A 77 -10.29 -0.64 -0.01
N ALA A 78 -9.58 0.37 -0.49
CA ALA A 78 -10.16 1.59 -1.03
C ALA A 78 -10.02 1.54 -2.55
N TYR A 79 -11.14 1.45 -3.27
CA TYR A 79 -11.16 1.34 -4.74
C TYR A 79 -11.38 2.70 -5.40
N ASP A 80 -10.53 3.06 -6.36
CA ASP A 80 -10.68 4.29 -7.15
C ASP A 80 -11.49 4.00 -8.41
N ARG A 81 -12.67 4.64 -8.51
CA ARG A 81 -13.56 4.53 -9.67
C ARG A 81 -12.96 5.09 -10.95
N ARG A 82 -12.05 6.06 -10.86
CA ARG A 82 -11.38 6.68 -12.00
C ARG A 82 -10.24 5.81 -12.51
N LEU A 83 -9.40 5.29 -11.61
CA LEU A 83 -8.26 4.45 -11.96
C LEU A 83 -8.64 2.99 -12.23
N ARG A 84 -9.79 2.54 -11.72
CA ARG A 84 -10.33 1.17 -11.84
C ARG A 84 -9.45 0.10 -11.20
N HIS A 85 -8.77 0.46 -10.12
CA HIS A 85 -8.01 -0.44 -9.26
C HIS A 85 -7.97 0.12 -7.82
N PRO A 86 -7.45 -0.63 -6.82
CA PRO A 86 -7.29 -0.09 -5.48
C PRO A 86 -6.41 1.17 -5.44
N VAL A 87 -6.79 2.14 -4.60
CA VAL A 87 -5.86 3.17 -4.11
C VAL A 87 -4.87 2.53 -3.13
N TRP A 88 -5.40 1.66 -2.26
CA TRP A 88 -4.64 0.85 -1.33
C TRP A 88 -5.45 -0.36 -0.90
N THR A 89 -4.77 -1.39 -0.45
CA THR A 89 -5.33 -2.49 0.32
C THR A 89 -4.62 -2.61 1.65
N ALA A 90 -5.29 -3.14 2.66
CA ALA A 90 -4.70 -3.41 3.97
C ALA A 90 -5.13 -4.78 4.48
N GLU A 91 -4.16 -5.52 5.02
CA GLU A 91 -4.35 -6.83 5.60
C GLU A 91 -3.68 -6.92 6.97
N HIS A 92 -4.26 -7.72 7.86
CA HIS A 92 -3.69 -8.07 9.15
C HIS A 92 -3.30 -9.54 9.13
N LEU A 93 -2.02 -9.81 9.24
CA LEU A 93 -1.47 -11.16 9.15
C LEU A 93 -0.93 -11.61 10.50
N THR A 94 -1.24 -12.85 10.85
CA THR A 94 -0.65 -13.58 11.98
C THR A 94 -0.21 -14.96 11.49
N SER A 95 0.60 -15.66 12.27
CA SER A 95 1.00 -17.04 11.92
C SER A 95 -0.21 -17.98 11.79
N GLU A 96 -1.34 -17.66 12.43
CA GLU A 96 -2.57 -18.43 12.34
C GLU A 96 -3.40 -18.03 11.10
N SER A 97 -3.58 -16.72 10.84
CA SER A 97 -4.45 -16.25 9.76
C SER A 97 -4.01 -16.71 8.38
N ILE A 98 -2.71 -16.91 8.17
CA ILE A 98 -2.15 -17.38 6.89
C ILE A 98 -2.15 -18.90 6.74
N ARG A 99 -2.56 -19.64 7.77
CA ARG A 99 -2.64 -21.10 7.74
C ARG A 99 -4.01 -21.56 7.25
N ARG A 100 -4.00 -22.72 6.58
CA ARG A 100 -5.25 -23.40 6.27
C ARG A 100 -5.74 -24.09 7.56
N PRO A 101 -7.01 -23.89 7.97
CA PRO A 101 -7.59 -24.62 9.08
C PRO A 101 -7.56 -26.14 8.82
N PRO A 102 -7.37 -26.97 9.85
CA PRO A 102 -7.43 -28.43 9.68
C PRO A 102 -8.77 -28.85 9.06
N GLY A 103 -8.71 -29.72 8.05
CA GLY A 103 -9.90 -30.21 7.34
C GLY A 103 -10.54 -29.23 6.36
N ALA A 104 -10.08 -27.97 6.26
CA ALA A 104 -10.60 -27.03 5.27
C ALA A 104 -10.04 -27.32 3.87
N GLU A 105 -10.93 -27.44 2.89
CA GLU A 105 -10.54 -27.49 1.48
C GLU A 105 -10.42 -26.08 0.91
N VAL A 106 -9.21 -25.55 0.88
CA VAL A 106 -8.91 -24.25 0.29
C VAL A 106 -7.96 -24.44 -0.89
N ASN A 107 -8.45 -24.15 -2.08
CA ASN A 107 -7.73 -24.41 -3.32
C ASN A 107 -7.80 -23.19 -4.26
N ARG A 108 -6.64 -22.60 -4.54
CA ARG A 108 -6.50 -21.45 -5.46
C ARG A 108 -7.06 -21.77 -6.87
N ALA A 109 -6.97 -23.01 -7.34
CA ALA A 109 -7.47 -23.38 -8.67
C ALA A 109 -9.00 -23.27 -8.80
N MET A 110 -9.72 -23.24 -7.69
CA MET A 110 -11.17 -23.01 -7.66
C MET A 110 -11.55 -21.53 -7.70
N SER A 111 -10.61 -20.63 -7.48
CA SER A 111 -10.86 -19.19 -7.50
C SER A 111 -10.78 -18.64 -8.92
N VAL A 112 -11.71 -17.75 -9.25
CA VAL A 112 -11.83 -17.14 -10.58
C VAL A 112 -11.88 -15.62 -10.42
N PHE A 113 -11.18 -14.91 -11.28
CA PHE A 113 -11.27 -13.44 -11.32
C PHE A 113 -12.68 -13.00 -11.67
N THR A 114 -13.28 -12.20 -10.81
CA THR A 114 -14.69 -11.79 -10.89
C THR A 114 -14.81 -10.28 -10.70
N GLU A 115 -15.72 -9.67 -11.44
CA GLU A 115 -16.12 -8.28 -11.22
C GLU A 115 -16.75 -8.12 -9.84
N ASP A 116 -16.47 -7.00 -9.18
CA ASP A 116 -17.04 -6.74 -7.86
C ASP A 116 -18.37 -5.99 -8.01
N GLU A 117 -19.45 -6.66 -7.69
CA GLU A 117 -20.81 -6.09 -7.82
C GLU A 117 -21.10 -4.97 -6.83
N ARG A 118 -20.28 -4.81 -5.80
CA ARG A 118 -20.38 -3.68 -4.86
C ARG A 118 -20.03 -2.33 -5.51
N ILE A 119 -19.30 -2.37 -6.64
CA ILE A 119 -19.01 -1.18 -7.44
C ILE A 119 -20.09 -1.00 -8.51
N PRO A 120 -20.63 0.22 -8.72
CA PRO A 120 -21.55 0.48 -9.81
C PRO A 120 -20.97 0.11 -11.17
N MET A 121 -21.76 -0.56 -12.01
CA MET A 121 -21.33 -1.14 -13.29
C MET A 121 -20.46 -0.19 -14.15
N PRO A 122 -20.79 1.11 -14.32
CA PRO A 122 -19.99 2.01 -15.16
C PRO A 122 -18.56 2.20 -14.65
N PHE A 123 -18.25 1.85 -13.38
CA PHE A 123 -16.96 2.06 -12.73
C PHE A 123 -16.21 0.77 -12.41
N ARG A 124 -16.74 -0.39 -12.80
CA ARG A 124 -16.04 -1.67 -12.63
C ARG A 124 -14.89 -1.80 -13.60
N SER A 125 -13.77 -2.38 -13.15
CA SER A 125 -12.86 -3.08 -14.05
C SER A 125 -13.46 -4.44 -14.41
N THR A 126 -13.17 -4.92 -15.61
CA THR A 126 -13.71 -6.17 -16.13
C THR A 126 -12.58 -7.09 -16.58
N ASN A 127 -12.84 -8.39 -16.68
CA ASN A 127 -11.83 -9.33 -17.19
C ASN A 127 -11.39 -9.00 -18.62
N SER A 128 -12.30 -8.45 -19.44
CA SER A 128 -11.99 -8.03 -20.82
C SER A 128 -11.00 -6.87 -20.88
N ASP A 129 -10.89 -6.04 -19.85
CA ASP A 129 -9.92 -4.94 -19.82
C ASP A 129 -8.48 -5.45 -19.77
N TYR A 130 -8.25 -6.62 -19.17
CA TYR A 130 -6.95 -7.25 -19.04
C TYR A 130 -6.62 -8.21 -20.19
N PHE A 131 -7.64 -8.68 -20.92
CA PHE A 131 -7.42 -9.63 -22.01
C PHE A 131 -6.62 -9.01 -23.15
N GLY A 132 -5.49 -9.61 -23.49
CA GLY A 132 -4.60 -9.12 -24.55
C GLY A 132 -3.89 -7.79 -24.23
N SER A 133 -3.98 -7.27 -23.01
CA SER A 133 -3.38 -6.01 -22.61
C SER A 133 -1.86 -6.05 -22.43
N GLY A 134 -1.25 -7.23 -22.33
CA GLY A 134 0.15 -7.40 -21.96
C GLY A 134 0.41 -7.37 -20.45
N TYR A 135 -0.59 -7.09 -19.63
CA TYR A 135 -0.49 -7.05 -18.18
C TYR A 135 -1.22 -8.22 -17.52
N ASP A 136 -0.67 -8.69 -16.41
CA ASP A 136 -1.32 -9.64 -15.53
C ASP A 136 -2.38 -8.94 -14.67
N ARG A 137 -3.38 -9.70 -14.25
CA ARG A 137 -4.27 -9.34 -13.14
C ARG A 137 -3.51 -9.55 -11.83
N GLY A 138 -2.74 -8.53 -11.43
CA GLY A 138 -1.89 -8.58 -10.25
C GLY A 138 -2.68 -8.34 -8.97
N HIS A 139 -2.52 -9.24 -8.00
CA HIS A 139 -3.15 -9.13 -6.69
C HIS A 139 -2.46 -8.06 -5.84
N MET A 140 -3.26 -7.26 -5.13
CA MET A 140 -2.73 -6.38 -4.07
C MET A 140 -2.62 -7.16 -2.75
N VAL A 141 -3.67 -7.87 -2.37
CA VAL A 141 -3.64 -8.86 -1.28
C VAL A 141 -3.54 -10.26 -1.91
N PRO A 142 -2.46 -10.99 -1.65
CA PRO A 142 -2.23 -12.28 -2.30
C PRO A 142 -3.23 -13.35 -1.85
N ALA A 143 -3.65 -14.24 -2.75
CA ALA A 143 -4.47 -15.39 -2.39
C ALA A 143 -3.81 -16.32 -1.34
N ALA A 144 -2.48 -16.29 -1.27
CA ALA A 144 -1.71 -17.08 -0.31
C ALA A 144 -1.86 -16.59 1.14
N ASP A 145 -2.38 -15.37 1.36
CA ASP A 145 -2.59 -14.77 2.67
C ASP A 145 -4.04 -15.00 3.17
N ALA A 146 -4.97 -15.33 2.27
CA ALA A 146 -6.39 -15.55 2.56
C ALA A 146 -6.76 -17.04 2.58
N LYS A 147 -6.09 -17.85 3.41
CA LYS A 147 -6.28 -19.31 3.48
C LYS A 147 -7.26 -19.76 4.58
N SER A 148 -7.88 -18.86 5.29
CA SER A 148 -8.84 -19.18 6.35
C SER A 148 -10.09 -19.90 5.83
N SER A 149 -10.50 -19.60 4.59
CA SER A 149 -11.62 -20.27 3.90
C SER A 149 -11.49 -20.12 2.39
N GLN A 150 -12.21 -20.96 1.62
CA GLN A 150 -12.31 -20.80 0.17
C GLN A 150 -12.98 -19.46 -0.19
N ALA A 151 -13.96 -19.01 0.60
CA ALA A 151 -14.62 -17.73 0.40
C ALA A 151 -13.64 -16.55 0.56
N ALA A 152 -12.84 -16.54 1.62
CA ALA A 152 -11.80 -15.52 1.83
C ALA A 152 -10.79 -15.50 0.67
N MET A 153 -10.38 -16.67 0.18
CA MET A 153 -9.49 -16.77 -0.98
C MET A 153 -10.17 -16.26 -2.25
N ASN A 154 -11.43 -16.61 -2.49
CA ASN A 154 -12.18 -16.15 -3.67
C ASN A 154 -12.31 -14.62 -3.69
N GLU A 155 -12.50 -13.98 -2.54
CA GLU A 155 -12.59 -12.52 -2.43
C GLU A 155 -11.29 -11.84 -2.89
N THR A 156 -10.12 -12.47 -2.77
CA THR A 156 -8.88 -11.90 -3.30
C THR A 156 -8.85 -11.82 -4.83
N PHE A 157 -9.72 -12.57 -5.53
CA PHE A 157 -9.87 -12.56 -6.98
C PHE A 157 -10.92 -11.55 -7.48
N LEU A 158 -11.57 -10.80 -6.59
CA LEU A 158 -12.38 -9.67 -6.99
C LEU A 158 -11.51 -8.61 -7.66
N LEU A 159 -11.98 -8.06 -8.79
CA LEU A 159 -11.19 -7.07 -9.53
C LEU A 159 -10.96 -5.76 -8.76
N THR A 160 -11.65 -5.56 -7.65
CA THR A 160 -11.36 -4.49 -6.67
C THR A 160 -10.12 -4.75 -5.82
N ASN A 161 -9.49 -5.92 -5.92
CA ASN A 161 -8.19 -6.25 -5.33
C ASN A 161 -7.07 -6.33 -6.37
N ILE A 162 -7.33 -5.98 -7.61
CA ILE A 162 -6.47 -6.24 -8.77
C ILE A 162 -6.00 -4.92 -9.39
N ALA A 163 -4.74 -4.88 -9.77
CA ALA A 163 -4.17 -3.82 -10.61
C ALA A 163 -3.34 -4.43 -11.75
N PRO A 164 -3.18 -3.72 -12.89
CA PRO A 164 -2.32 -4.19 -13.97
C PRO A 164 -0.85 -4.27 -13.53
N GLN A 165 -0.25 -5.45 -13.61
CA GLN A 165 1.15 -5.69 -13.26
C GLN A 165 1.89 -6.33 -14.44
N VAL A 166 3.16 -5.95 -14.66
CA VAL A 166 4.04 -6.65 -15.58
C VAL A 166 4.18 -8.10 -15.10
N GLY A 167 3.92 -9.07 -15.98
CA GLY A 167 3.87 -10.49 -15.60
C GLY A 167 5.26 -11.07 -15.32
N PRO A 168 6.07 -11.36 -16.36
CA PRO A 168 7.41 -11.92 -16.17
C PRO A 168 8.35 -10.93 -15.48
N GLY A 169 9.16 -11.43 -14.55
CA GLY A 169 10.15 -10.66 -13.81
C GLY A 169 9.59 -9.74 -12.73
N MET A 170 8.24 -9.51 -12.69
CA MET A 170 7.61 -8.71 -11.65
C MET A 170 6.54 -9.52 -10.92
N ASN A 171 5.29 -9.54 -11.39
CA ASN A 171 4.16 -10.17 -10.69
C ASN A 171 4.37 -11.67 -10.39
N ARG A 172 4.92 -12.41 -11.35
CA ARG A 172 5.13 -13.87 -11.25
C ARG A 172 6.45 -14.24 -10.58
N ASP A 173 7.31 -13.27 -10.34
CA ASP A 173 8.67 -13.46 -9.84
C ASP A 173 8.95 -12.59 -8.62
N TYR A 174 9.55 -11.41 -8.81
CA TYR A 174 10.05 -10.58 -7.70
C TYR A 174 8.98 -10.17 -6.69
N TRP A 175 7.79 -9.79 -7.18
CA TRP A 175 6.65 -9.43 -6.33
C TRP A 175 6.16 -10.60 -5.51
N ALA A 176 6.02 -11.79 -6.12
CA ALA A 176 5.62 -13.01 -5.42
C ALA A 176 6.65 -13.42 -4.34
N HIS A 177 7.95 -13.21 -4.59
CA HIS A 177 9.00 -13.43 -3.60
C HIS A 177 8.93 -12.41 -2.45
N THR A 178 8.58 -11.15 -2.75
CA THR A 178 8.35 -10.13 -1.72
C THR A 178 7.14 -10.47 -0.85
N GLU A 179 6.06 -10.98 -1.44
CA GLU A 179 4.91 -11.48 -0.69
C GLU A 179 5.27 -12.68 0.21
N ASP A 180 6.11 -13.59 -0.28
CA ASP A 180 6.65 -14.69 0.54
C ASP A 180 7.52 -14.17 1.69
N PHE A 181 8.34 -13.13 1.45
CA PHE A 181 9.09 -12.47 2.51
C PHE A 181 8.15 -11.93 3.60
N VAL A 182 7.07 -11.22 3.23
CA VAL A 182 6.09 -10.69 4.18
C VAL A 182 5.47 -11.82 5.01
N ARG A 183 5.03 -12.91 4.37
CA ARG A 183 4.47 -14.07 5.10
C ARG A 183 5.47 -14.67 6.10
N ARG A 184 6.76 -14.74 5.76
CA ARG A 184 7.79 -15.25 6.67
C ARG A 184 7.95 -14.40 7.93
N LEU A 185 7.65 -13.12 7.88
CA LEU A 185 7.70 -12.23 9.04
C LEU A 185 6.68 -12.62 10.12
N THR A 186 5.59 -13.34 9.79
CA THR A 186 4.63 -13.84 10.80
C THR A 186 5.24 -14.86 11.78
N SER A 187 6.43 -15.39 11.49
CA SER A 187 7.20 -16.19 12.44
C SER A 187 8.01 -15.35 13.43
N GLN A 188 8.12 -14.05 13.20
CA GLN A 188 8.95 -13.13 13.99
C GLN A 188 8.10 -12.11 14.76
N PHE A 189 6.96 -11.69 14.18
CA PHE A 189 6.01 -10.77 14.80
C PHE A 189 4.69 -11.47 15.08
N SER A 190 4.03 -11.10 16.19
CA SER A 190 2.68 -11.60 16.51
C SER A 190 1.67 -11.11 15.50
N ASP A 191 1.81 -9.85 15.12
CA ASP A 191 0.90 -9.16 14.22
C ASP A 191 1.68 -8.39 13.15
N LEU A 192 1.24 -8.52 11.91
CA LEU A 192 1.72 -7.73 10.78
C LEU A 192 0.53 -6.96 10.18
N TYR A 193 0.70 -5.67 10.03
CA TYR A 193 -0.23 -4.82 9.28
C TYR A 193 0.46 -4.45 7.99
N VAL A 194 -0.13 -4.87 6.86
CA VAL A 194 0.49 -4.73 5.54
C VAL A 194 -0.40 -3.89 4.64
N PHE A 195 0.15 -2.79 4.13
CA PHE A 195 -0.50 -2.01 3.09
C PHE A 195 0.17 -2.28 1.74
N THR A 196 -0.66 -2.47 0.71
CA THR A 196 -0.20 -2.49 -0.69
C THR A 196 -0.80 -1.29 -1.40
N VAL A 197 0.07 -0.47 -2.01
CA VAL A 197 -0.32 0.83 -2.57
C VAL A 197 0.20 0.96 -3.99
N PRO A 198 -0.67 0.93 -5.01
CA PRO A 198 -0.31 1.33 -6.37
C PRO A 198 0.09 2.80 -6.44
N LEU A 199 1.18 3.12 -7.14
CA LEU A 199 1.75 4.46 -7.21
C LEU A 199 1.96 4.92 -8.65
N TYR A 200 1.90 6.25 -8.83
CA TYR A 200 2.14 6.95 -10.08
C TYR A 200 3.25 7.97 -9.87
N LEU A 201 4.51 7.52 -9.91
CA LEU A 201 5.65 8.36 -9.59
C LEU A 201 6.05 9.24 -10.79
N PRO A 202 6.35 10.53 -10.55
CA PRO A 202 6.81 11.41 -11.58
C PRO A 202 8.26 11.09 -12.00
N ARG A 203 8.55 11.30 -13.27
CA ARG A 203 9.91 11.24 -13.82
C ARG A 203 10.25 12.57 -14.46
N GLN A 204 11.51 13.01 -14.32
CA GLN A 204 12.00 14.18 -14.99
C GLN A 204 12.29 13.84 -16.45
N SER A 205 11.70 14.59 -17.37
CA SER A 205 11.93 14.47 -18.80
C SER A 205 13.20 15.24 -19.20
N SER A 206 13.70 15.02 -20.42
CA SER A 206 14.88 15.70 -20.97
C SER A 206 14.78 17.23 -21.01
N ASP A 207 13.56 17.77 -21.02
CA ASP A 207 13.28 19.21 -20.96
C ASP A 207 13.25 19.76 -19.50
N GLY A 208 13.65 18.96 -18.52
CA GLY A 208 13.66 19.31 -17.10
C GLY A 208 12.30 19.30 -16.40
N LYS A 209 11.20 19.05 -17.09
CA LYS A 209 9.87 19.02 -16.50
C LYS A 209 9.56 17.65 -15.88
N TRP A 210 8.90 17.67 -14.76
CA TRP A 210 8.39 16.47 -14.11
C TRP A 210 7.05 16.06 -14.71
N ARG A 211 6.92 14.79 -15.07
CA ARG A 211 5.70 14.22 -15.64
C ARG A 211 5.38 12.87 -15.02
N VAL A 212 4.08 12.61 -14.84
CA VAL A 212 3.58 11.27 -14.61
C VAL A 212 3.04 10.73 -15.92
N THR A 213 3.63 9.67 -16.44
CA THR A 213 3.18 8.99 -17.66
C THR A 213 2.87 7.54 -17.32
N TYR A 214 1.70 7.08 -17.69
CA TYR A 214 1.25 5.69 -17.48
C TYR A 214 0.34 5.25 -18.62
N GLU A 215 0.27 3.95 -18.83
CA GLU A 215 -0.63 3.34 -19.80
C GLU A 215 -2.04 3.19 -19.23
N VAL A 216 -3.03 3.07 -20.11
CA VAL A 216 -4.42 2.79 -19.76
C VAL A 216 -4.88 1.62 -20.62
N ILE A 217 -5.29 0.52 -20.00
CA ILE A 217 -5.73 -0.70 -20.68
C ILE A 217 -7.26 -0.80 -20.75
N GLY A 218 -7.74 -1.73 -21.57
CA GLY A 218 -9.16 -1.98 -21.81
C GLY A 218 -9.64 -1.45 -23.17
N THR A 219 -10.84 -1.85 -23.56
CA THR A 219 -11.48 -1.39 -24.81
C THR A 219 -12.94 -1.05 -24.50
N PRO A 220 -13.28 0.26 -24.41
CA PRO A 220 -12.41 1.45 -24.47
C PRO A 220 -11.41 1.52 -23.29
N PRO A 221 -10.28 2.24 -23.43
CA PRO A 221 -9.28 2.36 -22.37
C PRO A 221 -9.88 2.98 -21.10
N LYS A 222 -9.71 2.29 -19.94
CA LYS A 222 -10.31 2.75 -18.67
C LYS A 222 -9.60 2.30 -17.41
N VAL A 223 -8.71 1.28 -17.45
CA VAL A 223 -7.96 0.82 -16.28
C VAL A 223 -6.54 1.36 -16.36
N SER A 224 -6.16 2.19 -15.42
CA SER A 224 -4.83 2.81 -15.37
C SER A 224 -3.79 1.81 -14.89
N VAL A 225 -2.59 1.84 -15.50
CA VAL A 225 -1.47 0.99 -15.15
C VAL A 225 -0.55 1.74 -14.17
N PRO A 226 -0.41 1.29 -12.91
CA PRO A 226 0.49 1.92 -11.96
C PRO A 226 1.93 1.86 -12.44
N THR A 227 2.70 2.92 -12.20
CA THR A 227 4.14 2.94 -12.53
C THR A 227 4.97 2.17 -11.51
N HIS A 228 4.50 2.09 -10.27
CA HIS A 228 5.14 1.41 -9.13
C HIS A 228 4.10 0.80 -8.20
N PHE A 229 4.58 -0.09 -7.34
CA PHE A 229 3.81 -0.61 -6.22
C PHE A 229 4.62 -0.45 -4.93
N ALA A 230 3.96 0.00 -3.87
CA ALA A 230 4.55 0.01 -2.55
C ALA A 230 3.97 -1.12 -1.69
N LYS A 231 4.84 -1.73 -0.87
CA LYS A 231 4.47 -2.64 0.21
C LYS A 231 4.97 -2.01 1.51
N VAL A 232 4.05 -1.68 2.41
CA VAL A 232 4.35 -1.05 3.71
C VAL A 232 3.95 -2.00 4.82
N ILE A 233 4.87 -2.27 5.75
CA ILE A 233 4.77 -3.35 6.72
C ILE A 233 5.04 -2.79 8.11
N LEU A 234 4.07 -2.92 9.02
CA LEU A 234 4.25 -2.71 10.45
C LEU A 234 4.17 -4.07 11.15
N GLY A 235 5.28 -4.50 11.74
CA GLY A 235 5.31 -5.65 12.64
C GLY A 235 5.20 -5.20 14.09
N THR A 236 4.33 -5.86 14.87
CA THR A 236 4.17 -5.59 16.30
C THR A 236 4.20 -6.89 17.13
N GLY A 237 4.55 -6.75 18.41
CA GLY A 237 4.71 -7.90 19.30
C GLY A 237 5.91 -8.75 18.90
N HIS A 238 6.26 -9.69 19.79
CA HIS A 238 7.37 -10.61 19.59
C HIS A 238 6.92 -12.03 19.89
N LEU A 239 7.23 -12.97 18.99
CA LEU A 239 7.06 -14.38 19.29
C LEU A 239 8.25 -14.87 20.13
N SER A 240 8.00 -15.32 21.35
CA SER A 240 9.03 -15.80 22.31
C SER A 240 9.83 -17.01 21.83
N SER A 241 9.44 -17.62 20.71
CA SER A 241 10.07 -18.80 20.11
C SER A 241 10.92 -18.52 18.86
N GLY A 242 11.07 -17.23 18.45
CA GLY A 242 11.90 -16.84 17.30
C GLY A 242 13.35 -16.57 17.70
N PRO A 243 14.29 -16.52 16.73
CA PRO A 243 15.66 -16.06 17.00
C PRO A 243 15.59 -14.68 17.65
N SER A 244 16.35 -14.51 18.74
CA SER A 244 16.38 -13.29 19.55
C SER A 244 16.58 -12.08 18.64
N MET A 245 15.54 -11.27 18.46
CA MET A 245 15.62 -10.05 17.66
C MET A 245 16.39 -9.01 18.49
N VAL A 246 17.69 -8.97 18.26
CA VAL A 246 18.57 -7.99 18.89
C VAL A 246 18.08 -6.61 18.49
N GLY A 247 17.54 -5.90 19.45
CA GLY A 247 17.32 -4.47 19.28
C GLY A 247 15.89 -3.95 19.14
N LEU A 248 14.79 -4.74 19.27
CA LEU A 248 13.41 -4.20 19.19
C LEU A 248 13.04 -3.18 20.29
N GLY A 249 13.86 -3.06 21.34
CA GLY A 249 13.59 -2.11 22.43
C GLY A 249 12.20 -2.33 23.08
N GLN A 250 11.77 -1.38 23.90
CA GLN A 250 10.51 -1.46 24.65
C GLN A 250 9.24 -1.37 23.77
N SER A 251 9.34 -0.85 22.53
CA SER A 251 8.15 -0.66 21.68
C SER A 251 7.68 -1.96 21.02
N GLY A 252 8.55 -2.96 20.82
CA GLY A 252 8.21 -4.19 20.11
C GLY A 252 7.68 -3.98 18.69
N MET A 253 7.97 -2.82 18.06
CA MET A 253 7.46 -2.44 16.73
C MET A 253 8.59 -2.25 15.74
N ALA A 254 8.38 -2.75 14.51
CA ALA A 254 9.25 -2.50 13.37
C ALA A 254 8.42 -2.08 12.16
N LEU A 255 8.90 -1.07 11.43
CA LEU A 255 8.19 -0.46 10.31
C LEU A 255 9.11 -0.37 9.09
N GLY A 256 8.64 -0.81 7.93
CA GLY A 256 9.38 -0.74 6.67
C GLY A 256 8.46 -0.49 5.50
N ALA A 257 9.02 0.11 4.46
CA ALA A 257 8.32 0.33 3.19
C ALA A 257 9.27 0.06 2.03
N PHE A 258 8.73 -0.52 0.96
CA PHE A 258 9.44 -0.84 -0.27
C PHE A 258 8.65 -0.30 -1.45
N ILE A 259 9.30 0.44 -2.34
CA ILE A 259 8.70 0.90 -3.61
C ILE A 259 9.39 0.15 -4.75
N MET A 260 8.64 -0.62 -5.50
CA MET A 260 9.13 -1.41 -6.63
C MET A 260 8.53 -0.90 -7.94
N PRO A 261 9.32 -0.77 -9.02
CA PRO A 261 8.79 -0.39 -10.33
C PRO A 261 7.89 -1.50 -10.89
N ASN A 262 6.84 -1.11 -11.60
CA ASN A 262 6.00 -2.04 -12.36
C ASN A 262 6.70 -2.42 -13.68
N SER A 263 7.85 -3.06 -13.55
CA SER A 263 8.69 -3.52 -14.66
C SER A 263 9.48 -4.75 -14.22
N MET A 264 10.16 -5.41 -15.14
CA MET A 264 11.00 -6.55 -14.82
C MET A 264 12.07 -6.15 -13.79
N ILE A 265 12.18 -6.93 -12.71
CA ILE A 265 13.18 -6.80 -11.65
C ILE A 265 13.96 -8.13 -11.62
N PRO A 266 15.29 -8.11 -11.76
CA PRO A 266 16.07 -9.33 -11.64
C PRO A 266 16.00 -9.88 -10.22
N ASN A 267 15.84 -11.20 -10.07
CA ASN A 267 15.77 -11.85 -8.75
C ASN A 267 17.05 -11.71 -7.90
N SER A 268 18.15 -11.26 -8.51
CA SER A 268 19.40 -10.93 -7.81
C SER A 268 19.38 -9.53 -7.17
N ALA A 269 18.38 -8.67 -7.48
CA ALA A 269 18.28 -7.35 -6.88
C ALA A 269 18.02 -7.48 -5.37
N PRO A 270 18.81 -6.84 -4.50
CA PRO A 270 18.56 -6.89 -3.06
C PRO A 270 17.24 -6.19 -2.71
N LEU A 271 16.39 -6.81 -1.87
CA LEU A 271 15.13 -6.19 -1.43
C LEU A 271 15.35 -4.82 -0.77
N ARG A 272 16.45 -4.66 -0.03
CA ARG A 272 16.86 -3.39 0.60
C ARG A 272 17.07 -2.24 -0.40
N SER A 273 17.36 -2.53 -1.66
CA SER A 273 17.51 -1.46 -2.68
C SER A 273 16.18 -0.74 -3.00
N PHE A 274 15.06 -1.32 -2.63
CA PHE A 274 13.73 -0.74 -2.77
C PHE A 274 13.19 -0.13 -1.47
N GLU A 275 13.97 -0.22 -0.37
CA GLU A 275 13.57 0.32 0.93
C GLU A 275 13.50 1.85 0.88
N VAL A 276 12.41 2.40 1.39
CA VAL A 276 12.18 3.84 1.51
C VAL A 276 11.57 4.16 2.87
N ASP A 277 11.61 5.42 3.28
CA ASP A 277 10.83 5.86 4.44
C ASP A 277 9.32 5.80 4.14
N VAL A 278 8.51 5.40 5.12
CA VAL A 278 7.05 5.33 4.97
C VAL A 278 6.46 6.67 4.54
N SER A 279 7.02 7.79 5.01
CA SER A 279 6.63 9.14 4.61
C SER A 279 6.76 9.39 3.10
N ALA A 280 7.69 8.73 2.42
CA ALA A 280 7.82 8.81 0.97
C ALA A 280 6.62 8.14 0.27
N VAL A 281 6.17 6.99 0.76
CA VAL A 281 4.96 6.32 0.26
C VAL A 281 3.72 7.18 0.55
N GLU A 282 3.59 7.68 1.79
CA GLU A 282 2.47 8.53 2.21
C GLU A 282 2.38 9.79 1.33
N SER A 283 3.51 10.44 1.08
CA SER A 283 3.59 11.63 0.22
C SER A 283 3.23 11.33 -1.24
N ALA A 284 3.74 10.23 -1.79
CA ALA A 284 3.47 9.83 -3.17
C ALA A 284 2.01 9.41 -3.40
N ALA A 285 1.39 8.81 -2.39
CA ALA A 285 0.02 8.30 -2.45
C ALA A 285 -1.04 9.31 -1.98
N GLY A 286 -0.65 10.37 -1.27
CA GLY A 286 -1.58 11.29 -0.62
C GLY A 286 -2.33 10.64 0.55
N LEU A 287 -1.66 9.73 1.29
CA LEU A 287 -2.23 8.96 2.39
C LEU A 287 -1.51 9.25 3.71
N THR A 288 -2.18 8.96 4.82
CA THR A 288 -1.56 8.85 6.14
C THR A 288 -1.78 7.43 6.64
N LEU A 289 -0.76 6.57 6.51
CA LEU A 289 -0.87 5.14 6.83
C LEU A 289 -0.74 4.89 8.33
N PHE A 290 0.15 5.63 9.00
CA PHE A 290 0.39 5.47 10.42
C PHE A 290 0.48 6.81 11.15
N SER A 291 0.11 6.81 12.42
CA SER A 291 0.23 7.99 13.28
C SER A 291 1.71 8.37 13.49
N PRO A 292 2.00 9.66 13.77
CA PRO A 292 3.37 10.08 14.11
C PRO A 292 3.96 9.29 15.29
N ALA A 293 3.14 8.91 16.26
CA ALA A 293 3.56 8.13 17.42
C ALA A 293 4.09 6.74 17.01
N ILE A 294 3.40 6.04 16.09
CA ILE A 294 3.87 4.75 15.56
C ILE A 294 5.16 4.95 14.79
N LYS A 295 5.21 5.92 13.89
CA LYS A 295 6.40 6.20 13.05
C LYS A 295 7.65 6.54 13.86
N SER A 296 7.48 7.26 14.99
CA SER A 296 8.60 7.60 15.87
C SER A 296 9.03 6.47 16.80
N ALA A 297 8.10 5.59 17.21
CA ALA A 297 8.38 4.51 18.14
C ALA A 297 8.89 3.24 17.45
N ALA A 298 8.52 3.00 16.19
CA ALA A 298 8.92 1.83 15.44
C ALA A 298 10.37 1.94 14.97
N LYS A 299 11.11 0.82 15.04
CA LYS A 299 12.42 0.68 14.41
C LYS A 299 12.29 0.43 12.93
N LYS A 300 13.35 0.67 12.16
CA LYS A 300 13.37 0.28 10.75
C LYS A 300 13.29 -1.25 10.64
N LEU A 301 12.43 -1.74 9.79
CA LEU A 301 12.18 -3.18 9.64
C LEU A 301 13.48 -3.91 9.27
N CYS A 302 14.20 -3.43 8.28
CA CYS A 302 15.42 -4.08 7.79
C CYS A 302 16.64 -3.95 8.72
N ASP A 303 16.53 -3.20 9.82
CA ASP A 303 17.52 -3.19 10.89
C ASP A 303 17.19 -4.20 12.01
N THR A 304 15.97 -4.77 11.97
CA THR A 304 15.51 -5.75 12.96
C THR A 304 15.37 -7.15 12.38
N VAL A 305 15.12 -7.26 11.07
CA VAL A 305 15.01 -8.53 10.35
C VAL A 305 15.87 -8.55 9.12
N GLN A 306 16.20 -9.74 8.64
CA GLN A 306 16.91 -9.91 7.37
C GLN A 306 15.94 -9.66 6.20
N CYS A 307 16.04 -8.47 5.58
CA CYS A 307 15.23 -8.09 4.44
C CYS A 307 15.77 -8.70 3.13
N GLU A 308 15.46 -9.98 2.94
CA GLU A 308 15.87 -10.74 1.76
C GLU A 308 14.73 -11.56 1.19
N ILE A 309 14.64 -11.60 -0.13
CA ILE A 309 13.75 -12.52 -0.82
C ILE A 309 14.40 -13.90 -0.89
N ILE A 310 13.58 -14.94 -0.86
CA ILE A 310 14.00 -16.31 -1.20
C ILE A 310 13.43 -16.61 -2.57
N VAL A 311 14.30 -16.81 -3.54
CA VAL A 311 13.88 -17.15 -4.90
C VAL A 311 13.33 -18.58 -4.92
N ARG A 312 12.04 -18.73 -5.21
CA ARG A 312 11.33 -20.00 -5.28
C ARG A 312 10.73 -20.20 -6.67
N ASP A 313 10.71 -21.41 -7.15
CA ASP A 313 9.97 -21.75 -8.36
C ASP A 313 8.48 -21.97 -8.01
N PHE A 314 7.68 -20.94 -8.17
CA PHE A 314 6.23 -21.02 -7.96
C PHE A 314 5.50 -21.74 -9.10
N SER A 315 6.16 -21.99 -10.23
CA SER A 315 5.54 -22.66 -11.39
C SER A 315 5.24 -24.14 -11.12
N GLN A 316 6.01 -24.77 -10.26
CA GLN A 316 5.80 -26.17 -9.90
C GLN A 316 4.59 -26.38 -8.98
N ALA A 317 4.24 -25.39 -8.16
CA ALA A 317 3.05 -25.46 -7.32
C ALA A 317 1.75 -25.54 -8.14
N ASN A 318 1.75 -25.05 -9.39
CA ASN A 318 0.61 -25.09 -10.30
C ASN A 318 0.58 -26.37 -11.18
N LYS A 319 1.70 -27.07 -11.33
CA LYS A 319 1.77 -28.29 -12.18
C LYS A 319 1.15 -29.52 -11.52
N ASN A 320 1.02 -29.54 -10.21
CA ASN A 320 0.42 -30.64 -9.46
C ASN A 320 -1.12 -30.56 -9.36
N LEU A 321 -1.75 -29.65 -10.10
CA LEU A 321 -3.20 -29.55 -10.18
C LEU A 321 -3.69 -30.49 -11.30
N PRO A 322 -4.75 -31.31 -11.07
CA PRO A 322 -5.31 -32.13 -12.13
C PRO A 322 -5.76 -31.27 -13.29
N ALA A 323 -5.44 -31.69 -14.51
CA ALA A 323 -5.86 -31.00 -15.73
C ALA A 323 -7.38 -30.79 -15.72
N LYS A 324 -7.84 -29.54 -15.94
CA LYS A 324 -9.26 -29.26 -16.09
C LYS A 324 -9.81 -30.14 -17.20
N SER A 325 -10.74 -31.04 -16.89
CA SER A 325 -11.54 -31.71 -17.90
C SER A 325 -12.29 -30.64 -18.70
N SER A 326 -12.05 -30.58 -19.99
CA SER A 326 -12.81 -29.72 -20.90
C SER A 326 -14.31 -30.07 -20.78
N PRO A 327 -15.19 -29.08 -20.70
CA PRO A 327 -16.61 -29.37 -20.74
C PRO A 327 -16.94 -30.07 -22.07
N PRO A 328 -17.86 -31.06 -22.10
CA PRO A 328 -18.24 -31.75 -23.32
C PRO A 328 -18.77 -30.75 -24.33
N LEU A 329 -18.27 -30.84 -25.56
CA LEU A 329 -18.78 -30.13 -26.72
C LEU A 329 -20.26 -30.50 -26.86
N LEU A 330 -21.15 -29.56 -26.67
CA LEU A 330 -22.54 -29.68 -27.04
C LEU A 330 -22.58 -29.78 -28.58
N THR A 331 -22.69 -30.96 -29.10
CA THR A 331 -23.07 -31.21 -30.49
C THR A 331 -24.51 -30.73 -30.67
N LYS A 332 -24.72 -29.91 -31.69
CA LYS A 332 -26.03 -29.45 -32.14
C LYS A 332 -26.86 -30.60 -32.68
#